data_4fc85ee14c534f5d77376d6aa4aaf88b
#
_entry.id   4fc85ee14c534f5d77376d6aa4aaf88b
#
_cell.length_a   1.000
_cell.length_b   1.000
_cell.length_c   1.000
_cell.angle_alpha   90.00
_cell.angle_beta   90.00
_cell.angle_gamma   90.00
#
_symmetry.space_group_name_H-M   'P 1'
#
loop_
_entity.id
_entity.type
_entity.pdbx_description
1 polymer ?
#
loop_
_entity_poly.entity_id
_entity_poly.type
_entity_poly.pdbx_seq_one_letter_code
_entity_poly.pdbx_strand_id
1 'polypeptide(L)'
;MLQRKTVDTATLELLIDLQGIDSLQDFSLGGGTALALKFGHRISVDLDLFTRQPFDTEEVISVIRHQLKDVSVLNMNRNSLSLSIQGVKVDVLSHQYALLEPPEIIESVRFLSTQDIAAMRLSAVAQRGSKKDFFDLIELLNHYSLSQLLAFYGQKYSEDNYF
;
A
#
# COMPACT_ATOMS: atom_id res chain seq x y z
N MET A 1 -13.09 3.16 12.22
CA MET A 1 -13.05 4.56 11.75
C MET A 1 -11.62 4.94 11.42
N LEU A 2 -11.40 5.56 10.26
CA LEU A 2 -10.07 5.96 9.81
C LEU A 2 -9.52 7.13 10.62
N GLN A 3 -8.21 7.12 10.86
CA GLN A 3 -7.48 8.18 11.57
C GLN A 3 -7.09 9.30 10.58
N ARG A 4 -8.09 10.02 10.07
CA ARG A 4 -7.96 10.98 8.96
C ARG A 4 -6.94 12.10 9.19
N LYS A 5 -6.65 12.44 10.43
CA LYS A 5 -5.64 13.46 10.79
C LYS A 5 -4.19 13.04 10.49
N THR A 6 -3.96 11.77 10.17
CA THR A 6 -2.63 11.24 9.84
C THR A 6 -2.27 11.42 8.37
N VAL A 7 -3.25 11.74 7.53
CA VAL A 7 -3.08 11.93 6.10
C VAL A 7 -3.78 13.22 5.68
N ASP A 8 -3.10 14.02 4.87
CA ASP A 8 -3.69 15.25 4.34
C ASP A 8 -4.98 14.98 3.58
N THR A 9 -5.97 15.87 3.71
CA THR A 9 -7.28 15.72 3.09
C THR A 9 -7.19 15.53 1.58
N ALA A 10 -6.35 16.32 0.90
CA ALA A 10 -6.15 16.21 -0.54
C ALA A 10 -5.55 14.84 -0.94
N THR A 11 -4.65 14.30 -0.13
CA THR A 11 -4.06 12.96 -0.34
C THR A 11 -5.11 11.86 -0.17
N LEU A 12 -5.97 11.98 0.83
CA LEU A 12 -7.07 11.02 1.05
C LEU A 12 -8.09 11.06 -0.09
N GLU A 13 -8.45 12.25 -0.57
CA GLU A 13 -9.34 12.42 -1.72
C GLU A 13 -8.72 11.81 -2.98
N LEU A 14 -7.43 12.07 -3.24
CA LEU A 14 -6.70 11.45 -4.33
C LEU A 14 -6.74 9.92 -4.27
N LEU A 15 -6.54 9.34 -3.09
CA LEU A 15 -6.63 7.90 -2.87
C LEU A 15 -8.01 7.35 -3.25
N ILE A 16 -9.07 8.01 -2.81
CA ILE A 16 -10.45 7.62 -3.12
C ILE A 16 -10.70 7.71 -4.63
N ASP A 17 -10.25 8.78 -5.28
CA ASP A 17 -10.38 8.97 -6.72
C ASP A 17 -9.63 7.88 -7.50
N LEU A 18 -8.39 7.56 -7.11
CA LEU A 18 -7.61 6.49 -7.73
C LEU A 18 -8.29 5.13 -7.61
N GLN A 19 -8.80 4.79 -6.43
CA GLN A 19 -9.49 3.52 -6.20
C GLN A 19 -10.89 3.47 -6.82
N GLY A 20 -11.45 4.61 -7.21
CA GLY A 20 -12.68 4.72 -7.97
C GLY A 20 -12.52 4.47 -9.47
N ILE A 21 -11.30 4.42 -9.99
CA ILE A 21 -11.02 4.10 -11.39
C ILE A 21 -11.24 2.60 -11.61
N ASP A 22 -12.10 2.23 -12.54
CA ASP A 22 -12.52 0.84 -12.77
C ASP A 22 -11.34 -0.12 -12.98
N SER A 23 -10.35 0.26 -13.78
CA SER A 23 -9.16 -0.55 -14.04
C SER A 23 -8.19 -0.66 -12.85
N LEU A 24 -8.40 0.10 -11.77
CA LEU A 24 -7.61 0.04 -10.54
C LEU A 24 -8.32 -0.66 -9.37
N GLN A 25 -9.43 -1.33 -9.64
CA GLN A 25 -10.22 -1.99 -8.58
C GLN A 25 -9.48 -3.12 -7.87
N ASP A 26 -8.50 -3.75 -8.54
CA ASP A 26 -7.69 -4.81 -7.96
C ASP A 26 -6.49 -4.28 -7.14
N PHE A 27 -6.33 -2.97 -7.05
CA PHE A 27 -5.27 -2.35 -6.28
C PHE A 27 -5.77 -1.93 -4.90
N SER A 28 -5.06 -2.34 -3.87
CA SER A 28 -5.37 -2.03 -2.48
C SER A 28 -4.26 -1.21 -1.85
N LEU A 29 -4.63 -0.31 -0.94
CA LEU A 29 -3.67 0.49 -0.18
C LEU A 29 -2.91 -0.41 0.80
N GLY A 30 -1.60 -0.33 0.74
CA GLY A 30 -0.68 -0.94 1.70
C GLY A 30 0.27 0.10 2.28
N GLY A 31 1.42 -0.37 2.73
CA GLY A 31 2.49 0.48 3.22
C GLY A 31 2.17 1.28 4.48
N GLY A 32 2.96 2.30 4.72
CA GLY A 32 2.86 3.10 5.93
C GLY A 32 1.60 3.94 6.04
N THR A 33 1.06 4.42 4.91
CA THR A 33 -0.18 5.20 4.91
C THR A 33 -1.39 4.36 5.31
N ALA A 34 -1.43 3.09 4.90
CA ALA A 34 -2.47 2.17 5.36
C ALA A 34 -2.44 2.01 6.88
N LEU A 35 -1.27 1.79 7.46
CA LEU A 35 -1.11 1.67 8.91
C LEU A 35 -1.43 2.99 9.64
N ALA A 36 -1.00 4.13 9.09
CA ALA A 36 -1.30 5.44 9.66
C ALA A 36 -2.81 5.71 9.71
N LEU A 37 -3.54 5.40 8.64
CA LEU A 37 -4.99 5.54 8.59
C LEU A 37 -5.71 4.59 9.54
N LYS A 38 -5.19 3.38 9.74
CA LYS A 38 -5.78 2.40 10.65
C LYS A 38 -5.51 2.71 12.12
N PHE A 39 -4.28 3.07 12.46
CA PHE A 39 -3.81 3.15 13.86
C PHE A 39 -3.54 4.56 14.37
N GLY A 40 -3.29 5.51 13.48
CA GLY A 40 -3.10 6.90 13.89
C GLY A 40 -1.74 7.22 14.55
N HIS A 41 -0.76 6.33 14.42
CA HIS A 41 0.53 6.40 15.14
C HIS A 41 1.52 7.41 14.59
N ARG A 42 1.37 7.84 13.32
CA ARG A 42 2.23 8.83 12.67
C ARG A 42 1.54 9.49 11.49
N ILE A 43 2.10 10.58 11.02
CA ILE A 43 1.74 11.22 9.74
C ILE A 43 2.33 10.41 8.59
N SER A 44 1.59 10.27 7.50
CA SER A 44 2.05 9.65 6.27
C SER A 44 1.60 10.45 5.05
N VAL A 45 2.46 10.51 4.03
CA VAL A 45 2.29 11.42 2.89
C VAL A 45 2.29 10.72 1.53
N ASP A 46 2.76 9.47 1.45
CA ASP A 46 2.88 8.70 0.21
C ASP A 46 1.73 7.69 0.11
N LEU A 47 1.38 7.30 -1.11
CA LEU A 47 0.39 6.26 -1.36
C LEU A 47 1.06 5.06 -2.03
N ASP A 48 0.86 3.87 -1.47
CA ASP A 48 1.34 2.61 -2.01
C ASP A 48 0.15 1.71 -2.37
N LEU A 49 -0.08 1.50 -3.65
CA LEU A 49 -1.16 0.67 -4.18
C LEU A 49 -0.61 -0.65 -4.69
N PHE A 50 -1.17 -1.76 -4.23
CA PHE A 50 -0.69 -3.11 -4.54
C PHE A 50 -1.76 -3.96 -5.21
N THR A 51 -1.35 -4.68 -6.25
CA THR A 51 -2.11 -5.78 -6.83
C THR A 51 -1.27 -7.07 -6.79
N ARG A 52 -1.93 -8.21 -6.88
CA ARG A 52 -1.25 -9.51 -7.05
C ARG A 52 -0.93 -9.80 -8.52
N GLN A 53 -1.66 -9.19 -9.43
CA GLN A 53 -1.57 -9.48 -10.85
C GLN A 53 -0.48 -8.66 -11.53
N PRO A 54 0.18 -9.20 -12.56
CA PRO A 54 0.94 -8.38 -13.47
C PRO A 54 0.03 -7.31 -14.10
N PHE A 55 0.56 -6.15 -14.39
CA PHE A 55 -0.19 -5.08 -15.07
C PHE A 55 0.67 -4.36 -16.10
N ASP A 56 0.01 -3.76 -17.08
CA ASP A 56 0.64 -2.91 -18.07
C ASP A 56 0.77 -1.48 -17.50
N THR A 57 2.00 -1.04 -17.29
CA THR A 57 2.29 0.28 -16.69
C THR A 57 1.85 1.42 -17.60
N GLU A 58 1.97 1.29 -18.93
CA GLU A 58 1.52 2.30 -19.88
C GLU A 58 0.00 2.45 -19.87
N GLU A 59 -0.72 1.34 -19.78
CA GLU A 59 -2.19 1.36 -19.66
C GLU A 59 -2.63 2.05 -18.38
N VAL A 60 -2.00 1.73 -17.25
CA VAL A 60 -2.29 2.36 -15.95
C VAL A 60 -2.03 3.87 -15.99
N ILE A 61 -0.89 4.30 -16.56
CA ILE A 61 -0.58 5.73 -16.73
C ILE A 61 -1.66 6.41 -17.57
N SER A 62 -2.03 5.81 -18.71
CA SER A 62 -3.03 6.36 -19.62
C SER A 62 -4.38 6.56 -18.93
N VAL A 63 -4.85 5.56 -18.20
CA VAL A 63 -6.13 5.61 -17.49
C VAL A 63 -6.11 6.69 -16.39
N ILE A 64 -5.03 6.78 -15.63
CA ILE A 64 -4.88 7.79 -14.58
C ILE A 64 -4.86 9.19 -15.20
N ARG A 65 -4.10 9.42 -16.26
CA ARG A 65 -4.03 10.71 -16.96
C ARG A 65 -5.34 11.14 -17.59
N HIS A 66 -6.17 10.19 -17.97
CA HIS A 66 -7.49 10.48 -18.52
C HIS A 66 -8.44 11.08 -17.46
N GLN A 67 -8.30 10.69 -16.22
CA GLN A 67 -9.22 11.07 -15.13
C GLN A 67 -8.64 12.10 -14.16
N LEU A 68 -7.32 12.18 -14.03
CA LEU A 68 -6.65 13.05 -13.08
C LEU A 68 -5.67 14.00 -13.76
N LYS A 69 -5.49 15.18 -13.16
CA LYS A 69 -4.54 16.19 -13.61
C LYS A 69 -3.21 16.08 -12.86
N ASP A 70 -2.18 16.75 -13.40
CA ASP A 70 -0.86 16.89 -12.78
C ASP A 70 -0.20 15.53 -12.47
N VAL A 71 -0.18 14.66 -13.47
CA VAL A 71 0.42 13.33 -13.39
C VAL A 71 1.79 13.33 -14.04
N SER A 72 2.82 13.08 -13.27
CA SER A 72 4.21 12.93 -13.72
C SER A 72 4.73 11.54 -13.41
N VAL A 73 5.44 10.92 -14.34
CA VAL A 73 6.10 9.63 -14.13
C VAL A 73 7.47 9.87 -13.51
N LEU A 74 7.69 9.34 -12.31
CA LEU A 74 8.98 9.42 -11.60
C LEU A 74 9.88 8.23 -11.95
N ASN A 75 9.30 7.03 -12.02
CA ASN A 75 10.00 5.82 -12.43
C ASN A 75 8.99 4.80 -12.98
N MET A 76 9.43 4.00 -13.94
CA MET A 76 8.62 2.97 -14.57
C MET A 76 9.48 1.73 -14.84
N ASN A 77 9.04 0.62 -14.30
CA ASN A 77 9.62 -0.69 -14.55
C ASN A 77 8.50 -1.70 -14.84
N ARG A 78 8.86 -2.90 -15.17
CA ARG A 78 7.87 -3.97 -15.35
C ARG A 78 7.13 -4.21 -14.03
N ASN A 79 5.80 -4.11 -14.07
CA ASN A 79 4.92 -4.30 -12.89
C ASN A 79 5.18 -3.34 -11.71
N SER A 80 5.82 -2.19 -11.98
CA SER A 80 6.13 -1.18 -10.96
C SER A 80 6.10 0.21 -11.60
N LEU A 81 5.35 1.11 -11.00
CA LEU A 81 5.16 2.47 -11.48
C LEU A 81 5.19 3.43 -10.30
N SER A 82 6.05 4.44 -10.38
CA SER A 82 6.09 5.53 -9.40
C SER A 82 5.68 6.83 -10.07
N LEU A 83 4.68 7.47 -9.52
CA LEU A 83 4.07 8.70 -10.03
C LEU A 83 4.14 9.82 -9.00
N SER A 84 4.15 11.05 -9.48
CA SER A 84 3.73 12.22 -8.71
C SER A 84 2.40 12.70 -9.26
N ILE A 85 1.36 12.69 -8.45
CA ILE A 85 0.02 13.12 -8.82
C ILE A 85 -0.38 14.25 -7.88
N GLN A 86 -0.55 15.45 -8.42
CA GLN A 86 -0.92 16.64 -7.62
C GLN A 86 0.03 16.86 -6.42
N GLY A 87 1.32 16.58 -6.63
CA GLY A 87 2.35 16.70 -5.60
C GLY A 87 2.45 15.51 -4.62
N VAL A 88 1.61 14.50 -4.76
CA VAL A 88 1.65 13.29 -3.92
C VAL A 88 2.40 12.19 -4.65
N LYS A 89 3.35 11.54 -3.97
CA LYS A 89 4.02 10.36 -4.50
C LYS A 89 3.07 9.15 -4.39
N VAL A 90 2.85 8.49 -5.52
CA VAL A 90 1.99 7.32 -5.65
C VAL A 90 2.79 6.19 -6.29
N ASP A 91 3.00 5.11 -5.55
CA ASP A 91 3.62 3.89 -6.05
C ASP A 91 2.53 2.86 -6.36
N VAL A 92 2.58 2.29 -7.55
CA VAL A 92 1.66 1.27 -8.04
C VAL A 92 2.48 0.02 -8.35
N LEU A 93 2.23 -1.06 -7.62
CA LEU A 93 3.14 -2.20 -7.55
C LEU A 93 2.39 -3.52 -7.68
N SER A 94 2.96 -4.44 -8.44
CA SER A 94 2.57 -5.84 -8.40
C SER A 94 3.36 -6.57 -7.32
N HIS A 95 2.66 -7.14 -6.34
CA HIS A 95 3.23 -7.95 -5.27
C HIS A 95 2.66 -9.36 -5.39
N GLN A 96 3.37 -10.22 -6.13
CA GLN A 96 2.88 -11.51 -6.63
C GLN A 96 2.96 -12.62 -5.59
N TYR A 97 2.56 -12.33 -4.36
CA TYR A 97 2.41 -13.31 -3.28
C TYR A 97 0.95 -13.48 -2.90
N ALA A 98 0.56 -14.65 -2.44
CA ALA A 98 -0.79 -14.88 -1.97
C ALA A 98 -1.14 -13.92 -0.83
N LEU A 99 -2.39 -13.48 -0.80
CA LEU A 99 -2.91 -12.72 0.33
C LEU A 99 -3.11 -13.66 1.52
N LEU A 100 -2.72 -13.21 2.72
CA LEU A 100 -3.02 -13.94 3.96
C LEU A 100 -4.49 -13.85 4.31
N GLU A 101 -5.09 -12.68 4.06
CA GLU A 101 -6.51 -12.41 4.25
C GLU A 101 -7.03 -11.56 3.09
N PRO A 102 -8.35 -11.59 2.81
CA PRO A 102 -8.92 -10.72 1.79
C PRO A 102 -8.68 -9.23 2.09
N PRO A 103 -8.58 -8.38 1.05
CA PRO A 103 -8.62 -6.93 1.25
C PRO A 103 -9.90 -6.50 1.95
N GLU A 104 -9.81 -5.44 2.75
CA GLU A 104 -10.94 -4.88 3.47
C GLU A 104 -11.28 -3.47 3.00
N ILE A 105 -12.55 -3.11 3.04
CA ILE A 105 -13.01 -1.75 2.70
C ILE A 105 -13.46 -1.06 3.98
N ILE A 106 -12.83 0.08 4.28
CA ILE A 106 -13.15 0.92 5.42
C ILE A 106 -13.39 2.35 4.90
N GLU A 107 -14.58 2.89 5.13
CA GLU A 107 -14.94 4.27 4.72
C GLU A 107 -14.55 4.57 3.25
N SER A 108 -14.92 3.68 2.34
CA SER A 108 -14.68 3.76 0.90
C SER A 108 -13.21 3.55 0.46
N VAL A 109 -12.30 3.27 1.35
CA VAL A 109 -10.91 2.94 1.03
C VAL A 109 -10.70 1.43 1.12
N ARG A 110 -10.12 0.85 0.07
CA ARG A 110 -9.75 -0.56 0.02
C ARG A 110 -8.30 -0.73 0.50
N PHE A 111 -8.14 -1.53 1.54
CA PHE A 111 -6.86 -1.84 2.18
C PHE A 111 -6.44 -3.28 1.94
N LEU A 112 -5.15 -3.52 1.83
CA LEU A 112 -4.62 -4.85 2.17
C LEU A 112 -4.96 -5.16 3.63
N SER A 113 -5.07 -6.45 3.97
CA SER A 113 -5.26 -6.86 5.36
C SER A 113 -4.10 -6.38 6.24
N THR A 114 -4.35 -6.17 7.51
CA THR A 114 -3.29 -5.78 8.46
C THR A 114 -2.21 -6.86 8.56
N GLN A 115 -2.57 -8.15 8.45
CA GLN A 115 -1.62 -9.26 8.42
C GLN A 115 -0.70 -9.21 7.21
N ASP A 116 -1.25 -8.94 6.02
CA ASP A 116 -0.44 -8.76 4.80
C ASP A 116 0.50 -7.57 4.91
N ILE A 117 0.00 -6.43 5.36
CA ILE A 117 0.81 -5.22 5.57
C ILE A 117 1.91 -5.47 6.60
N ALA A 118 1.61 -6.20 7.68
CA ALA A 118 2.58 -6.55 8.71
C ALA A 118 3.72 -7.41 8.16
N ALA A 119 3.41 -8.45 7.38
CA ALA A 119 4.41 -9.27 6.71
C ALA A 119 5.30 -8.45 5.78
N MET A 120 4.70 -7.56 4.97
CA MET A 120 5.42 -6.67 4.07
C MET A 120 6.29 -5.66 4.82
N ARG A 121 5.84 -5.19 5.98
CA ARG A 121 6.60 -4.26 6.83
C ARG A 121 7.83 -4.94 7.47
N LEU A 122 7.72 -6.19 7.89
CA LEU A 122 8.88 -6.96 8.34
C LEU A 122 9.92 -7.12 7.23
N SER A 123 9.49 -7.40 6.01
CA SER A 123 10.38 -7.43 4.85
C SER A 123 11.10 -6.09 4.64
N ALA A 124 10.37 -4.97 4.76
CA ALA A 124 10.95 -3.63 4.62
C ALA A 124 11.97 -3.32 5.72
N VAL A 125 11.70 -3.70 6.97
CA VAL A 125 12.66 -3.56 8.09
C VAL A 125 13.94 -4.35 7.81
N ALA A 126 13.81 -5.57 7.33
CA ALA A 126 14.96 -6.43 7.04
C ALA A 126 15.82 -5.92 5.87
N GLN A 127 15.19 -5.32 4.87
CA GLN A 127 15.87 -4.88 3.65
C GLN A 127 16.45 -3.47 3.75
N ARG A 128 15.71 -2.50 4.28
CA ARG A 128 16.15 -1.10 4.35
C ARG A 128 16.22 -0.52 5.75
N GLY A 129 15.33 -0.94 6.66
CA GLY A 129 15.34 -0.54 8.06
C GLY A 129 15.26 0.98 8.29
N SER A 130 14.42 1.68 7.54
CA SER A 130 14.25 3.12 7.72
C SER A 130 13.54 3.44 9.04
N LYS A 131 13.67 4.67 9.51
CA LYS A 131 12.99 5.14 10.74
C LYS A 131 11.48 4.90 10.71
N LYS A 132 10.84 5.16 9.57
CA LYS A 132 9.40 4.93 9.38
C LYS A 132 9.03 3.45 9.49
N ASP A 133 9.88 2.55 8.99
CA ASP A 133 9.65 1.11 9.08
C ASP A 133 9.63 0.63 10.52
N PHE A 134 10.54 1.15 11.36
CA PHE A 134 10.57 0.81 12.79
C PHE A 134 9.38 1.40 13.56
N PHE A 135 8.95 2.63 13.26
CA PHE A 135 7.74 3.19 13.87
C PHE A 135 6.51 2.34 13.56
N ASP A 136 6.38 1.90 12.32
CA ASP A 136 5.28 1.02 11.92
C ASP A 136 5.37 -0.35 12.61
N LEU A 137 6.57 -0.90 12.74
CA LEU A 137 6.78 -2.16 13.45
C LEU A 137 6.43 -2.06 14.93
N ILE A 138 6.83 -0.97 15.60
CA ILE A 138 6.51 -0.72 17.01
C ILE A 138 4.98 -0.66 17.18
N GLU A 139 4.27 0.03 16.29
CA GLU A 139 2.81 0.07 16.36
C GLU A 139 2.19 -1.31 16.15
N LEU A 140 2.67 -2.08 15.18
CA LEU A 140 2.20 -3.45 14.97
C LEU A 140 2.41 -4.35 16.20
N LEU A 141 3.50 -4.16 16.93
CA LEU A 141 3.77 -4.89 18.18
C LEU A 141 2.80 -4.53 19.33
N ASN A 142 2.06 -3.42 19.23
CA ASN A 142 0.96 -3.13 20.16
C ASN A 142 -0.29 -4.00 19.87
N HIS A 143 -0.41 -4.55 18.67
CA HIS A 143 -1.57 -5.34 18.22
C HIS A 143 -1.28 -6.83 18.08
N TYR A 144 -0.03 -7.18 17.80
CA TYR A 144 0.42 -8.57 17.59
C TYR A 144 1.70 -8.85 18.34
N SER A 145 1.87 -10.08 18.80
CA SER A 145 3.17 -10.52 19.31
C SER A 145 4.20 -10.63 18.18
N LEU A 146 5.47 -10.59 18.53
CA LEU A 146 6.54 -10.81 17.53
C LEU A 146 6.40 -12.18 16.87
N SER A 147 6.01 -13.21 17.63
CA SER A 147 5.76 -14.55 17.06
C SER A 147 4.67 -14.54 16.01
N GLN A 148 3.58 -13.79 16.22
CA GLN A 148 2.51 -13.64 15.25
C GLN A 148 2.99 -12.90 14.00
N LEU A 149 3.75 -11.82 14.15
CA LEU A 149 4.31 -11.08 13.01
C LEU A 149 5.26 -11.95 12.17
N LEU A 150 6.12 -12.73 12.83
CA LEU A 150 7.00 -13.67 12.15
C LEU A 150 6.23 -14.78 11.45
N ALA A 151 5.11 -15.25 12.03
CA ALA A 151 4.24 -16.22 11.37
C ALA A 151 3.58 -15.65 10.11
N PHE A 152 3.10 -14.41 10.13
CA PHE A 152 2.57 -13.73 8.94
C PHE A 152 3.63 -13.63 7.84
N TYR A 153 4.84 -13.23 8.21
CA TYR A 153 5.97 -13.16 7.27
C TYR A 153 6.25 -14.53 6.65
N GLY A 154 6.40 -15.57 7.47
CA GLY A 154 6.68 -16.93 6.99
C GLY A 154 5.59 -17.49 6.08
N GLN A 155 4.33 -17.24 6.39
CA GLN A 155 3.20 -17.66 5.55
C GLN A 155 3.17 -16.92 4.22
N LYS A 156 3.37 -15.60 4.24
CA LYS A 156 3.29 -14.78 3.03
C LYS A 156 4.44 -15.07 2.06
N TYR A 157 5.64 -15.23 2.56
CA TYR A 157 6.87 -15.38 1.77
C TYR A 157 7.36 -16.82 1.69
N SER A 158 6.49 -17.80 1.94
CA SER A 158 6.79 -19.20 1.66
C SER A 158 6.84 -19.43 0.14
N GLU A 159 7.62 -20.43 -0.30
CA GLU A 159 7.74 -20.78 -1.73
C GLU A 159 6.39 -21.11 -2.37
N ASP A 160 5.48 -21.68 -1.58
CA ASP A 160 4.14 -22.06 -2.03
C ASP A 160 3.20 -20.87 -2.31
N ASN A 161 3.55 -19.68 -1.87
CA ASN A 161 2.71 -18.47 -1.96
C ASN A 161 3.15 -17.49 -3.05
N TYR A 162 4.21 -17.79 -3.79
CA TYR A 162 4.66 -16.97 -4.92
C TYR A 162 3.92 -17.36 -6.21
N PHE A 163 3.51 -16.36 -6.99
CA PHE A 163 2.83 -16.52 -8.28
C PHE A 163 3.62 -15.95 -9.43
#